data_e417bb6bc3969f21948b9be237c00021
#
_entry.id   e417bb6bc3969f21948b9be237c00021
#
_cell.length_a   1.000
_cell.length_b   1.000
_cell.length_c   1.000
_cell.angle_alpha   90.00
_cell.angle_beta   90.00
_cell.angle_gamma   90.00
#
_symmetry.space_group_name_H-M   'P 1'
#
loop_
_entity.id
_entity.type
_entity.pdbx_description
1 polymer ?
#
loop_
_entity_poly.entity_id
_entity_poly.type
_entity_poly.pdbx_seq_one_letter_code
_entity_poly.pdbx_strand_id
1 'polypeptide(L)'
;MRPKTLAEVAQLAAQGDSFDRCLANFLDEFKASPGAAALAAAPELLAARLGERGHVQDAYLGATAEHLACANGWPVPAWAMAEERKLHRPWFASKLAALRAVLILESPVAFRSRNLFVSENALARA
;
A
#
# COMPACT_ATOMS: atom_id res chain seq x y z
N MET A 1 -4.08 -18.96 0.11
CA MET A 1 -3.10 -18.65 -0.95
C MET A 1 -2.29 -17.42 -0.55
N ARG A 2 -0.99 -17.48 -0.71
CA ARG A 2 -0.15 -16.31 -0.44
C ARG A 2 -0.01 -15.50 -1.74
N PRO A 3 -0.42 -14.23 -1.73
CA PRO A 3 -0.31 -13.41 -2.94
C PRO A 3 1.15 -13.13 -3.28
N LYS A 4 1.47 -13.19 -4.57
CA LYS A 4 2.80 -12.92 -5.10
C LYS A 4 2.85 -11.59 -5.84
N THR A 5 1.69 -10.97 -6.08
CA THR A 5 1.59 -9.65 -6.73
C THR A 5 0.64 -8.77 -5.94
N LEU A 6 0.79 -7.45 -6.11
CA LEU A 6 -0.14 -6.50 -5.49
C LEU A 6 -1.55 -6.64 -6.05
N ALA A 7 -1.68 -7.03 -7.33
CA ALA A 7 -2.99 -7.30 -7.93
C ALA A 7 -3.71 -8.45 -7.21
N GLU A 8 -2.97 -9.48 -6.82
CA GLU A 8 -3.54 -10.60 -6.06
C GLU A 8 -3.97 -10.18 -4.65
N VAL A 9 -3.24 -9.27 -4.00
CA VAL A 9 -3.64 -8.72 -2.70
C VAL A 9 -5.02 -8.09 -2.81
N ALA A 10 -5.23 -7.23 -3.83
CA ALA A 10 -6.53 -6.58 -4.03
C ALA A 10 -7.63 -7.61 -4.34
N GLN A 11 -7.33 -8.60 -5.16
CA GLN A 11 -8.29 -9.64 -5.51
C GLN A 11 -8.77 -10.41 -4.27
N LEU A 12 -7.85 -10.80 -3.40
CA LEU A 12 -8.19 -11.52 -2.18
C LEU A 12 -8.98 -10.63 -1.21
N ALA A 13 -8.60 -9.36 -1.06
CA ALA A 13 -9.32 -8.42 -0.22
C ALA A 13 -10.74 -8.18 -0.73
N ALA A 14 -10.92 -8.12 -2.05
CA ALA A 14 -12.24 -7.97 -2.66
C ALA A 14 -13.14 -9.18 -2.39
N GLN A 15 -12.54 -10.35 -2.19
CA GLN A 15 -13.27 -11.58 -1.88
C GLN A 15 -13.56 -11.75 -0.40
N GLY A 16 -13.13 -10.81 0.44
CA GLY A 16 -13.40 -10.81 1.86
C GLY A 16 -12.23 -11.16 2.76
N ASP A 17 -11.05 -11.46 2.22
CA ASP A 17 -9.86 -11.71 3.02
C ASP A 17 -9.35 -10.42 3.66
N SER A 18 -8.62 -10.56 4.76
CA SER A 18 -8.01 -9.43 5.43
C SER A 18 -6.95 -8.78 4.55
N PHE A 19 -7.14 -7.49 4.24
CA PHE A 19 -6.17 -6.73 3.47
C PHE A 19 -4.79 -6.73 4.15
N ASP A 20 -4.78 -6.48 5.46
CA ASP A 20 -3.53 -6.39 6.22
C ASP A 20 -2.75 -7.70 6.17
N ARG A 21 -3.45 -8.82 6.33
CA ARG A 21 -2.82 -10.14 6.28
C ARG A 21 -2.33 -10.46 4.87
N CYS A 22 -3.13 -10.16 3.85
CA CYS A 22 -2.74 -10.41 2.47
C CYS A 22 -1.53 -9.57 2.08
N LEU A 23 -1.49 -8.30 2.49
CA LEU A 23 -0.35 -7.44 2.22
C LEU A 23 0.91 -7.93 2.95
N ALA A 24 0.76 -8.34 4.21
CA ALA A 24 1.89 -8.90 4.97
C ALA A 24 2.45 -10.16 4.29
N ASN A 25 1.58 -11.04 3.83
CA ASN A 25 1.99 -12.24 3.10
C ASN A 25 2.69 -11.90 1.79
N PHE A 26 2.19 -10.88 1.08
CA PHE A 26 2.83 -10.39 -0.14
C PHE A 26 4.25 -9.88 0.17
N LEU A 27 4.39 -9.07 1.23
CA LEU A 27 5.69 -8.50 1.59
C LEU A 27 6.70 -9.59 1.96
N ASP A 28 6.25 -10.65 2.64
CA ASP A 28 7.11 -11.78 2.97
C ASP A 28 7.60 -12.49 1.69
N GLU A 29 6.71 -12.73 0.74
CA GLU A 29 7.05 -13.33 -0.56
C GLU A 29 7.98 -12.42 -1.36
N PHE A 30 7.70 -11.12 -1.38
CA PHE A 30 8.51 -10.14 -2.10
C PHE A 30 9.92 -10.07 -1.53
N LYS A 31 10.04 -10.08 -0.19
CA LYS A 31 11.35 -10.05 0.48
C LYS A 31 12.19 -11.27 0.11
N ALA A 32 11.54 -12.44 0.00
CA ALA A 32 12.22 -13.68 -0.35
C ALA A 32 12.65 -13.70 -1.82
N SER A 33 11.86 -13.08 -2.71
CA SER A 33 12.11 -13.09 -4.14
C SER A 33 11.66 -11.78 -4.77
N PRO A 34 12.44 -10.70 -4.61
CA PRO A 34 12.08 -9.40 -5.18
C PRO A 34 12.05 -9.44 -6.70
N GLY A 35 11.03 -8.80 -7.29
CA GLY A 35 10.93 -8.70 -8.75
C GLY A 35 9.93 -7.64 -9.16
N ALA A 36 10.26 -6.87 -10.21
CA ALA A 36 9.40 -5.81 -10.71
C ALA A 36 8.03 -6.34 -11.17
N ALA A 37 7.98 -7.59 -11.62
CA ALA A 37 6.74 -8.23 -12.07
C ALA A 37 5.69 -8.28 -10.94
N ALA A 38 6.12 -8.33 -9.68
CA ALA A 38 5.20 -8.35 -8.54
C ALA A 38 4.40 -7.04 -8.42
N LEU A 39 4.89 -5.95 -9.01
CA LEU A 39 4.27 -4.63 -8.93
C LEU A 39 3.59 -4.21 -10.24
N ALA A 40 3.81 -4.95 -11.33
CA ALA A 40 3.46 -4.50 -12.68
C ALA A 40 1.96 -4.48 -12.95
N ALA A 41 1.23 -5.50 -12.52
CA ALA A 41 -0.21 -5.61 -12.79
C ALA A 41 -0.98 -4.66 -11.86
N ALA A 42 -1.87 -3.85 -12.43
CA ALA A 42 -2.68 -2.92 -11.66
C ALA A 42 -3.68 -3.68 -10.79
N PRO A 43 -3.69 -3.46 -9.46
CA PRO A 43 -4.73 -4.02 -8.60
C PRO A 43 -6.09 -3.41 -8.94
N GLU A 44 -7.16 -4.20 -8.79
CA GLU A 44 -8.50 -3.65 -8.93
C GLU A 44 -8.75 -2.61 -7.83
N LEU A 45 -9.58 -1.62 -8.14
CA LEU A 45 -9.93 -0.60 -7.16
C LEU A 45 -10.96 -1.17 -6.18
N LEU A 46 -10.68 -1.04 -4.90
CA LEU A 46 -11.51 -1.58 -3.83
C LEU A 46 -12.57 -0.59 -3.33
N ALA A 47 -12.43 0.70 -3.68
CA ALA A 47 -13.35 1.74 -3.21
C ALA A 47 -14.79 1.45 -3.59
N ALA A 48 -15.04 0.90 -4.78
CA ALA A 48 -16.40 0.60 -5.23
C ALA A 48 -17.07 -0.49 -4.39
N ARG A 49 -16.29 -1.40 -3.82
CA ARG A 49 -16.82 -2.52 -3.01
C ARG A 49 -16.82 -2.23 -1.52
N LEU A 50 -15.82 -1.50 -1.03
CA LEU A 50 -15.56 -1.33 0.40
C LEU A 50 -15.69 0.12 0.89
N GLY A 51 -16.04 1.06 0.01
CA GLY A 51 -16.19 2.46 0.37
C GLY A 51 -14.89 3.11 0.79
N GLU A 52 -14.93 3.94 1.83
CA GLU A 52 -13.74 4.67 2.29
C GLU A 52 -12.58 3.75 2.67
N ARG A 53 -12.88 2.63 3.31
CA ARG A 53 -11.84 1.65 3.66
C ARG A 53 -11.15 1.13 2.43
N GLY A 54 -11.91 0.85 1.37
CA GLY A 54 -11.34 0.42 0.10
C GLY A 54 -10.49 1.49 -0.56
N HIS A 55 -10.90 2.76 -0.45
CA HIS A 55 -10.13 3.88 -0.98
C HIS A 55 -8.77 4.00 -0.26
N VAL A 56 -8.75 3.84 1.06
CA VAL A 56 -7.50 3.81 1.84
C VAL A 56 -6.61 2.66 1.37
N GLN A 57 -7.19 1.48 1.16
CA GLN A 57 -6.46 0.31 0.67
C GLN A 57 -5.92 0.53 -0.75
N ASP A 58 -6.69 1.17 -1.62
CA ASP A 58 -6.25 1.52 -2.97
C ASP A 58 -5.02 2.42 -2.94
N ALA A 59 -5.06 3.44 -2.08
CA ALA A 59 -3.93 4.35 -1.89
C ALA A 59 -2.72 3.62 -1.29
N TYR A 60 -2.97 2.74 -0.35
CA TYR A 60 -1.91 1.97 0.31
C TYR A 60 -1.18 1.06 -0.68
N LEU A 61 -1.92 0.42 -1.60
CA LEU A 61 -1.32 -0.40 -2.65
C LEU A 61 -0.45 0.44 -3.59
N GLY A 62 -0.93 1.63 -3.97
CA GLY A 62 -0.14 2.55 -4.79
C GLY A 62 1.14 2.99 -4.10
N ALA A 63 1.03 3.33 -2.82
CA ALA A 63 2.19 3.73 -2.02
C ALA A 63 3.20 2.59 -1.88
N THR A 64 2.73 1.37 -1.67
CA THR A 64 3.59 0.19 -1.57
C THR A 64 4.36 -0.02 -2.87
N ALA A 65 3.67 0.06 -4.01
CA ALA A 65 4.31 -0.13 -5.31
C ALA A 65 5.39 0.92 -5.55
N GLU A 66 5.09 2.18 -5.29
CA GLU A 66 6.07 3.26 -5.46
C GLU A 66 7.27 3.08 -4.53
N HIS A 67 7.02 2.80 -3.27
CA HIS A 67 8.08 2.64 -2.28
C HIS A 67 9.01 1.49 -2.64
N LEU A 68 8.46 0.32 -3.00
CA LEU A 68 9.25 -0.85 -3.35
C LEU A 68 10.00 -0.65 -4.67
N ALA A 69 9.38 -0.02 -5.67
CA ALA A 69 10.04 0.28 -6.93
C ALA A 69 11.22 1.22 -6.72
N CYS A 70 11.03 2.31 -5.96
CA CYS A 70 12.09 3.27 -5.68
C CYS A 70 13.24 2.61 -4.89
N ALA A 71 12.92 1.79 -3.91
CA ALA A 71 13.92 1.11 -3.09
C ALA A 71 14.79 0.14 -3.91
N ASN A 72 14.25 -0.39 -5.01
CA ASN A 72 14.96 -1.35 -5.87
C ASN A 72 15.49 -0.73 -7.15
N GLY A 73 15.30 0.57 -7.35
CA GLY A 73 15.77 1.26 -8.55
C GLY A 73 14.97 0.92 -9.81
N TRP A 74 13.72 0.47 -9.66
CA TRP A 74 12.84 0.15 -10.78
C TRP A 74 11.94 1.34 -11.13
N PRO A 75 11.46 1.44 -12.38
CA PRO A 75 10.45 2.44 -12.71
C PRO A 75 9.16 2.20 -11.92
N VAL A 76 8.55 3.27 -11.45
CA VAL A 76 7.27 3.19 -10.73
C VAL A 76 6.17 2.83 -11.74
N PRO A 77 5.34 1.79 -11.46
CA PRO A 77 4.24 1.47 -12.37
C PRO A 77 3.28 2.65 -12.52
N ALA A 78 2.82 2.92 -13.74
CA ALA A 78 1.93 4.05 -14.01
C ALA A 78 0.64 4.00 -13.18
N TRP A 79 0.08 2.80 -12.96
CA TRP A 79 -1.16 2.67 -12.18
C TRP A 79 -1.01 3.19 -10.75
N ALA A 80 0.19 3.09 -10.18
CA ALA A 80 0.44 3.51 -8.80
C ALA A 80 0.33 5.02 -8.62
N MET A 81 0.49 5.79 -9.70
CA MET A 81 0.44 7.25 -9.68
C MET A 81 -0.94 7.81 -10.05
N ALA A 82 -1.93 6.96 -10.28
CA ALA A 82 -3.28 7.39 -10.65
C ALA A 82 -3.95 8.15 -9.51
N GLU A 83 -4.83 9.08 -9.85
CA GLU A 83 -5.55 9.89 -8.85
C GLU A 83 -6.36 9.03 -7.89
N GLU A 84 -6.91 7.92 -8.36
CA GLU A 84 -7.68 7.00 -7.52
C GLU A 84 -6.85 6.36 -6.41
N ARG A 85 -5.51 6.44 -6.51
CA ARG A 85 -4.57 5.93 -5.51
C ARG A 85 -4.16 7.01 -4.50
N LYS A 86 -4.84 8.16 -4.48
CA LYS A 86 -4.55 9.26 -3.56
C LYS A 86 -5.79 9.59 -2.75
N LEU A 87 -5.58 9.93 -1.48
CA LEU A 87 -6.67 10.34 -0.60
C LEU A 87 -6.82 11.86 -0.64
N HIS A 88 -8.07 12.34 -0.54
CA HIS A 88 -8.35 13.78 -0.44
C HIS A 88 -8.20 14.32 0.97
N ARG A 89 -8.21 13.42 1.97
CA ARG A 89 -8.07 13.79 3.39
C ARG A 89 -6.96 12.96 4.02
N PRO A 90 -6.22 13.54 4.99
CA PRO A 90 -5.18 12.78 5.69
C PRO A 90 -5.77 11.57 6.41
N TRP A 91 -5.08 10.44 6.30
CA TRP A 91 -5.40 9.23 7.03
C TRP A 91 -4.19 8.86 7.89
N PHE A 92 -4.44 8.59 9.17
CA PHE A 92 -3.38 8.26 10.12
C PHE A 92 -3.52 6.82 10.57
N ALA A 93 -2.41 6.09 10.61
CA ALA A 93 -2.37 4.69 11.07
C ALA A 93 -2.74 4.56 12.54
N SER A 94 -2.61 5.64 13.32
CA SER A 94 -3.05 5.68 14.71
C SER A 94 -4.09 6.76 14.91
N LYS A 95 -5.11 6.48 15.73
CA LYS A 95 -6.13 7.47 16.10
C LYS A 95 -5.69 8.36 17.27
N LEU A 96 -4.57 8.06 17.91
CA LEU A 96 -4.06 8.85 19.04
C LEU A 96 -3.50 10.17 18.51
N ALA A 97 -4.07 11.28 18.99
CA ALA A 97 -3.66 12.62 18.54
C ALA A 97 -2.17 12.87 18.78
N ALA A 98 -1.64 12.38 19.90
CA ALA A 98 -0.23 12.55 20.26
C ALA A 98 0.73 11.90 19.26
N LEU A 99 0.28 10.88 18.53
CA LEU A 99 1.12 10.18 17.55
C LEU A 99 1.03 10.78 16.15
N ARG A 100 0.08 11.68 15.89
CA ARG A 100 -0.08 12.27 14.55
C ARG A 100 1.16 13.02 14.09
N ALA A 101 1.75 13.82 14.96
CA ALA A 101 2.96 14.57 14.63
C ALA A 101 4.12 13.63 14.28
N VAL A 102 4.26 12.53 15.02
CA VAL A 102 5.29 11.52 14.77
C VAL A 102 5.06 10.87 13.40
N LEU A 103 3.82 10.48 13.09
CA LEU A 103 3.49 9.86 11.81
C LEU A 103 3.71 10.81 10.64
N ILE A 104 3.41 12.10 10.81
CA ILE A 104 3.68 13.11 9.77
C ILE A 104 5.18 13.19 9.46
N LEU A 105 6.01 13.10 10.49
CA LEU A 105 7.46 13.17 10.32
C LEU A 105 8.07 11.87 9.79
N GLU A 106 7.53 10.73 10.18
CA GLU A 106 8.08 9.41 9.85
C GLU A 106 7.63 8.85 8.51
N SER A 107 6.46 9.24 8.02
CA SER A 107 5.87 8.59 6.84
C SER A 107 6.81 8.63 5.65
N PRO A 108 7.05 7.48 4.99
CA PRO A 108 7.79 7.47 3.74
C PRO A 108 7.10 8.37 2.69
N VAL A 109 7.91 8.94 1.80
CA VAL A 109 7.41 9.90 0.80
C VAL A 109 6.25 9.33 -0.02
N ALA A 110 6.34 8.06 -0.43
CA ALA A 110 5.30 7.42 -1.23
C ALA A 110 3.94 7.40 -0.51
N PHE A 111 3.94 7.24 0.81
CA PHE A 111 2.72 7.26 1.62
C PHE A 111 2.26 8.69 1.87
N ARG A 112 3.17 9.55 2.29
CA ARG A 112 2.86 10.94 2.62
C ARG A 112 2.27 11.70 1.43
N SER A 113 2.78 11.47 0.23
CA SER A 113 2.29 12.12 -0.98
C SER A 113 0.86 11.71 -1.34
N ARG A 114 0.34 10.62 -0.73
CA ARG A 114 -1.03 10.15 -0.91
C ARG A 114 -1.92 10.43 0.28
N ASN A 115 -1.48 11.31 1.20
CA ASN A 115 -2.18 11.60 2.45
C ASN A 115 -2.29 10.39 3.39
N LEU A 116 -1.37 9.45 3.28
CA LEU A 116 -1.25 8.31 4.19
C LEU A 116 -0.12 8.59 5.18
N PHE A 117 -0.44 8.63 6.46
CA PHE A 117 0.55 8.89 7.51
C PHE A 117 0.73 7.63 8.34
N VAL A 118 1.85 6.98 8.11
CA VAL A 118 2.18 5.67 8.68
C VAL A 118 3.56 5.73 9.33
N SER A 119 3.90 4.69 10.08
CA SER A 119 5.25 4.54 10.64
C SER A 119 6.27 4.35 9.52
N GLU A 120 7.52 4.76 9.73
CA GLU A 120 8.62 4.51 8.80
C GLU A 120 8.81 3.02 8.53
N ASN A 121 8.34 2.16 9.44
CA ASN A 121 8.46 0.71 9.34
C ASN A 121 7.19 0.03 8.81
N ALA A 122 6.28 0.78 8.20
CA ALA A 122 4.98 0.24 7.78
C ALA A 122 5.09 -0.98 6.86
N LEU A 123 6.12 -1.04 6.02
CA LEU A 123 6.34 -2.15 5.09
C LEU A 123 7.44 -3.11 5.55
N ALA A 124 7.99 -2.89 6.74
CA ALA A 124 9.06 -3.75 7.23
C ALA A 124 8.51 -5.12 7.65
N ARG A 125 9.28 -6.16 7.34
CA ARG A 125 8.98 -7.54 7.75
C ARG A 125 10.21 -8.14 8.42
N ALA A 126 10.00 -8.76 9.55
CA ALA A 126 11.06 -9.41 10.32
C ALA A 126 11.61 -10.64 9.61
#